data_e0114844aff6a8aaf67ad6a02c654c64
#
_entry.id   e0114844aff6a8aaf67ad6a02c654c64
#
_cell.length_a   1.000
_cell.length_b   1.000
_cell.length_c   1.000
_cell.angle_alpha   90.00
_cell.angle_beta   90.00
_cell.angle_gamma   90.00
#
_symmetry.space_group_name_H-M   'P 1'
#
loop_
_entity.id
_entity.type
_entity.pdbx_description
1 polymer ?
#
loop_
_entity_poly.entity_id
_entity_poly.type
_entity_poly.pdbx_seq_one_letter_code
_entity_poly.pdbx_strand_id
1 'polypeptide(L)'
;SAKRAFRRLQTQSEIESDQLTRVSQFNSELHEQNAIQSAAATQTSAAVHELQETVQKNNETAKQARLSSEASRLAAENGQQSVVNMTEAFNQLSNTARKLVDGLKGSSSNLDELVTLIGQISDKTKAIDEIVFQTRILSFNASVEAARAGEHGRGFAVVAEEVGSLAQMSGTAAAEISSILRLGVEKAKAVSEAVRLSADSLVAETKSSSDVGLGRSEECRAALTGILQSVEQVNQAIDTVSRSTEEQTVGIGEIAKAIMQIESAN
;
A
#
# COMPACT_ATOMS: atom_id res chain seq x y z
N SER A 1 -29.57 96.20 65.60
CA SER A 1 -28.32 95.58 65.17
C SER A 1 -28.14 94.12 65.66
N ALA A 2 -28.41 93.82 66.94
CA ALA A 2 -28.28 92.44 67.49
C ALA A 2 -29.26 91.44 66.87
N LYS A 3 -30.53 91.83 66.63
CA LYS A 3 -31.54 90.97 65.96
C LYS A 3 -31.14 90.57 64.50
N ARG A 4 -30.50 91.45 63.77
CA ARG A 4 -30.00 91.13 62.39
C ARG A 4 -28.84 90.18 62.41
N ALA A 5 -27.90 90.32 63.35
CA ALA A 5 -26.78 89.43 63.51
C ALA A 5 -27.19 87.99 63.87
N PHE A 6 -28.18 87.92 64.85
CA PHE A 6 -28.76 86.61 65.27
C PHE A 6 -29.46 85.86 64.10
N ARG A 7 -30.30 86.58 63.34
CA ARG A 7 -30.94 86.00 62.16
C ARG A 7 -29.91 85.49 61.10
N ARG A 8 -28.84 86.25 60.86
CA ARG A 8 -27.77 85.83 59.93
C ARG A 8 -27.08 84.57 60.45
N LEU A 9 -26.75 84.49 61.72
CA LEU A 9 -26.17 83.33 62.34
C LEU A 9 -27.09 82.11 62.26
N GLN A 10 -28.40 82.30 62.48
CA GLN A 10 -29.40 81.25 62.39
C GLN A 10 -29.51 80.69 60.92
N THR A 11 -29.58 81.58 59.92
CA THR A 11 -29.64 81.21 58.53
C THR A 11 -28.32 80.54 58.10
N GLN A 12 -27.16 81.00 58.59
CA GLN A 12 -25.88 80.41 58.36
C GLN A 12 -25.82 78.98 58.93
N SER A 13 -26.29 78.77 60.16
CA SER A 13 -26.35 77.46 60.83
C SER A 13 -27.28 76.49 60.11
N GLU A 14 -28.44 76.95 59.59
CA GLU A 14 -29.34 76.13 58.75
C GLU A 14 -28.68 75.67 57.41
N ILE A 15 -27.99 76.61 56.76
CA ILE A 15 -27.25 76.29 55.53
C ILE A 15 -26.12 75.27 55.80
N GLU A 16 -25.33 75.42 56.85
CA GLU A 16 -24.26 74.50 57.26
C GLU A 16 -24.82 73.10 57.60
N SER A 17 -25.97 73.05 58.34
CA SER A 17 -26.66 71.78 58.65
C SER A 17 -27.14 71.02 57.36
N ASP A 18 -27.73 71.79 56.42
CA ASP A 18 -28.13 71.20 55.11
C ASP A 18 -26.94 70.72 54.33
N GLN A 19 -25.80 71.45 54.26
CA GLN A 19 -24.60 71.06 53.67
C GLN A 19 -23.98 69.77 54.27
N LEU A 20 -23.97 69.68 55.62
CA LEU A 20 -23.48 68.48 56.33
C LEU A 20 -24.37 67.28 56.05
N THR A 21 -25.66 67.42 55.96
CA THR A 21 -26.60 66.36 55.61
C THR A 21 -26.33 65.84 54.17
N ARG A 22 -26.15 66.76 53.22
CA ARG A 22 -25.83 66.43 51.81
C ARG A 22 -24.45 65.72 51.66
N VAL A 23 -23.43 66.21 52.43
CA VAL A 23 -22.11 65.57 52.46
C VAL A 23 -22.18 64.13 53.03
N SER A 24 -23.00 64.00 54.17
CA SER A 24 -23.21 62.66 54.76
C SER A 24 -23.91 61.69 53.80
N GLN A 25 -24.95 62.17 53.07
CA GLN A 25 -25.63 61.36 52.07
C GLN A 25 -24.71 60.99 50.90
N PHE A 26 -23.93 61.94 50.39
CA PHE A 26 -22.95 61.70 49.33
C PHE A 26 -21.86 60.69 49.76
N ASN A 27 -21.36 60.76 50.98
CA ASN A 27 -20.40 59.77 51.50
C ASN A 27 -21.02 58.37 51.61
N SER A 28 -22.32 58.27 52.00
CA SER A 28 -22.99 56.94 52.00
C SER A 28 -23.15 56.37 50.64
N GLU A 29 -23.51 57.18 49.63
CA GLU A 29 -23.56 56.74 48.20
C GLU A 29 -22.21 56.37 47.69
N LEU A 30 -21.15 57.10 48.05
CA LEU A 30 -19.76 56.72 47.69
C LEU A 30 -19.33 55.37 48.30
N HIS A 31 -19.67 55.13 49.57
CA HIS A 31 -19.37 53.87 50.22
C HIS A 31 -20.09 52.69 49.56
N GLU A 32 -21.36 52.85 49.17
CA GLU A 32 -22.10 51.83 48.43
C GLU A 32 -21.50 51.57 47.05
N GLN A 33 -21.15 52.64 46.35
CA GLN A 33 -20.46 52.49 45.00
C GLN A 33 -19.10 51.81 45.11
N ASN A 34 -18.31 52.16 46.13
CA ASN A 34 -17.02 51.50 46.36
C ASN A 34 -17.18 49.99 46.67
N ALA A 35 -18.20 49.61 47.44
CA ALA A 35 -18.50 48.21 47.74
C ALA A 35 -18.90 47.45 46.49
N ILE A 36 -19.72 48.02 45.61
CA ILE A 36 -20.10 47.41 44.31
C ILE A 36 -18.85 47.29 43.41
N GLN A 37 -18.02 48.32 43.34
CA GLN A 37 -16.80 48.33 42.52
C GLN A 37 -15.79 47.31 43.01
N SER A 38 -15.60 47.13 44.32
CA SER A 38 -14.73 46.11 44.90
C SER A 38 -15.22 44.72 44.60
N ALA A 39 -16.54 44.45 44.68
CA ALA A 39 -17.13 43.16 44.31
C ALA A 39 -16.92 42.86 42.82
N ALA A 40 -17.12 43.84 41.93
CA ALA A 40 -16.88 43.70 40.49
C ALA A 40 -15.39 43.45 40.15
N ALA A 41 -14.48 44.16 40.88
CA ALA A 41 -13.04 43.93 40.72
C ALA A 41 -12.64 42.49 41.09
N THR A 42 -13.15 41.99 42.24
CA THR A 42 -12.92 40.61 42.68
C THR A 42 -13.43 39.58 41.67
N GLN A 43 -14.64 39.76 41.14
CA GLN A 43 -15.22 38.88 40.15
C GLN A 43 -14.41 38.91 38.82
N THR A 44 -13.97 40.10 38.42
CA THR A 44 -13.13 40.24 37.20
C THR A 44 -11.75 39.62 37.40
N SER A 45 -11.16 39.72 38.59
CA SER A 45 -9.90 39.06 38.93
C SER A 45 -10.01 37.55 38.84
N ALA A 46 -11.11 36.96 39.34
CA ALA A 46 -11.36 35.51 39.18
C ALA A 46 -11.47 35.09 37.69
N ALA A 47 -12.22 35.88 36.89
CA ALA A 47 -12.34 35.60 35.44
C ALA A 47 -11.00 35.72 34.70
N VAL A 48 -10.15 36.67 35.09
CA VAL A 48 -8.79 36.83 34.56
C VAL A 48 -7.93 35.61 34.86
N HIS A 49 -8.04 35.05 36.06
CA HIS A 49 -7.34 33.84 36.44
C HIS A 49 -7.76 32.61 35.58
N GLU A 50 -9.07 32.41 35.38
CA GLU A 50 -9.59 31.38 34.51
C GLU A 50 -9.12 31.55 33.04
N LEU A 51 -9.05 32.79 32.56
CA LEU A 51 -8.50 33.10 31.23
C LEU A 51 -7.02 32.75 31.13
N GLN A 52 -6.20 33.02 32.16
CA GLN A 52 -4.78 32.64 32.20
C GLN A 52 -4.60 31.13 32.10
N GLU A 53 -5.37 30.35 32.85
CA GLU A 53 -5.35 28.87 32.76
C GLU A 53 -5.75 28.39 31.38
N THR A 54 -6.78 29.01 30.79
CA THR A 54 -7.22 28.64 29.42
C THR A 54 -6.15 28.94 28.39
N VAL A 55 -5.49 30.09 28.47
CA VAL A 55 -4.38 30.47 27.56
C VAL A 55 -3.21 29.51 27.71
N GLN A 56 -2.85 29.13 28.93
CA GLN A 56 -1.80 28.15 29.16
C GLN A 56 -2.14 26.79 28.54
N LYS A 57 -3.39 26.33 28.76
CA LYS A 57 -3.89 25.08 28.17
C LYS A 57 -3.88 25.12 26.61
N ASN A 58 -4.25 26.26 26.03
CA ASN A 58 -4.20 26.45 24.57
C ASN A 58 -2.76 26.32 24.04
N ASN A 59 -1.79 26.89 24.76
CA ASN A 59 -0.36 26.78 24.41
C ASN A 59 0.13 25.33 24.47
N GLU A 60 -0.23 24.59 25.51
CA GLU A 60 0.10 23.15 25.59
C GLU A 60 -0.56 22.34 24.50
N THR A 61 -1.84 22.63 24.21
CA THR A 61 -2.59 21.96 23.14
C THR A 61 -1.97 22.23 21.75
N ALA A 62 -1.58 23.48 21.49
CA ALA A 62 -0.90 23.85 20.25
C ALA A 62 0.44 23.12 20.09
N LYS A 63 1.23 23.01 21.16
CA LYS A 63 2.49 22.26 21.17
C LYS A 63 2.27 20.78 20.88
N GLN A 64 1.27 20.16 21.52
CA GLN A 64 0.95 18.76 21.30
C GLN A 64 0.42 18.51 19.88
N ALA A 65 -0.40 19.42 19.35
CA ALA A 65 -0.88 19.37 17.97
C ALA A 65 0.28 19.45 16.97
N ARG A 66 1.29 20.30 17.22
CA ARG A 66 2.50 20.39 16.39
C ARG A 66 3.28 19.08 16.36
N LEU A 67 3.48 18.43 17.51
CA LEU A 67 4.15 17.13 17.57
C LEU A 67 3.38 16.05 16.81
N SER A 68 2.06 16.01 16.93
CA SER A 68 1.21 15.07 16.20
C SER A 68 1.21 15.34 14.69
N SER A 69 1.24 16.60 14.30
CA SER A 69 1.34 17.03 12.89
C SER A 69 2.67 16.58 12.28
N GLU A 70 3.78 16.76 12.98
CA GLU A 70 5.11 16.32 12.53
C GLU A 70 5.20 14.78 12.43
N ALA A 71 4.65 14.06 13.39
CA ALA A 71 4.56 12.59 13.30
C ALA A 71 3.74 12.13 12.08
N SER A 72 2.63 12.83 11.78
CA SER A 72 1.80 12.55 10.59
C SER A 72 2.54 12.86 9.30
N ARG A 73 3.33 13.94 9.25
CA ARG A 73 4.19 14.28 8.10
C ARG A 73 5.20 13.17 7.81
N LEU A 74 5.93 12.73 8.84
CA LEU A 74 6.92 11.65 8.71
C LEU A 74 6.27 10.33 8.29
N ALA A 75 5.09 9.99 8.83
CA ALA A 75 4.36 8.80 8.43
C ALA A 75 3.92 8.85 6.96
N ALA A 76 3.45 10.00 6.48
CA ALA A 76 3.06 10.18 5.08
C ALA A 76 4.27 10.13 4.13
N GLU A 77 5.42 10.71 4.49
CA GLU A 77 6.66 10.62 3.71
C GLU A 77 7.19 9.19 3.62
N ASN A 78 7.20 8.45 4.74
CA ASN A 78 7.55 7.03 4.75
C ASN A 78 6.56 6.19 3.91
N GLY A 79 5.28 6.56 3.95
CA GLY A 79 4.26 5.97 3.09
C GLY A 79 4.55 6.21 1.61
N GLN A 80 4.92 7.43 1.20
CA GLN A 80 5.31 7.74 -0.18
C GLN A 80 6.52 6.91 -0.63
N GLN A 81 7.54 6.75 0.22
CA GLN A 81 8.69 5.90 -0.10
C GLN A 81 8.27 4.43 -0.28
N SER A 82 7.34 3.95 0.54
CA SER A 82 6.79 2.59 0.41
C SER A 82 6.02 2.39 -0.91
N VAL A 83 5.30 3.41 -1.37
CA VAL A 83 4.62 3.40 -2.67
C VAL A 83 5.61 3.36 -3.83
N VAL A 84 6.72 4.10 -3.74
CA VAL A 84 7.80 4.03 -4.74
C VAL A 84 8.37 2.61 -4.83
N ASN A 85 8.70 2.00 -3.69
CA ASN A 85 9.21 0.62 -3.63
C ASN A 85 8.20 -0.39 -4.19
N MET A 86 6.91 -0.20 -3.93
CA MET A 86 5.83 -1.04 -4.46
C MET A 86 5.71 -0.91 -5.99
N THR A 87 5.82 0.30 -6.53
CA THR A 87 5.83 0.56 -7.98
C THR A 87 7.01 -0.14 -8.65
N GLU A 88 8.19 -0.09 -8.05
CA GLU A 88 9.38 -0.79 -8.53
C GLU A 88 9.19 -2.31 -8.49
N ALA A 89 8.60 -2.86 -7.42
CA ALA A 89 8.30 -4.28 -7.31
C ALA A 89 7.33 -4.77 -8.40
N PHE A 90 6.29 -4.01 -8.77
CA PHE A 90 5.40 -4.34 -9.89
C PHE A 90 6.13 -4.33 -11.23
N ASN A 91 7.04 -3.38 -11.46
CA ASN A 91 7.87 -3.35 -12.66
C ASN A 91 8.81 -4.56 -12.73
N GLN A 92 9.43 -4.95 -11.61
CA GLN A 92 10.27 -6.14 -11.52
C GLN A 92 9.45 -7.42 -11.75
N LEU A 93 8.23 -7.52 -11.21
CA LEU A 93 7.31 -8.63 -11.43
C LEU A 93 7.00 -8.79 -12.93
N SER A 94 6.64 -7.69 -13.60
CA SER A 94 6.39 -7.68 -15.04
C SER A 94 7.60 -8.15 -15.86
N ASN A 95 8.80 -7.68 -15.51
CA ASN A 95 10.04 -8.09 -16.18
C ASN A 95 10.38 -9.58 -15.93
N THR A 96 10.15 -10.06 -14.72
CA THR A 96 10.36 -11.47 -14.36
C THR A 96 9.40 -12.38 -15.11
N ALA A 97 8.13 -12.01 -15.21
CA ALA A 97 7.14 -12.75 -15.99
C ALA A 97 7.52 -12.83 -17.47
N ARG A 98 8.00 -11.74 -18.07
CA ARG A 98 8.50 -11.75 -19.46
C ARG A 98 9.65 -12.75 -19.66
N LYS A 99 10.64 -12.75 -18.74
CA LYS A 99 11.76 -13.70 -18.79
C LYS A 99 11.29 -15.16 -18.66
N LEU A 100 10.30 -15.41 -17.79
CA LEU A 100 9.69 -16.73 -17.65
C LEU A 100 9.01 -17.17 -18.95
N VAL A 101 8.26 -16.30 -19.59
CA VAL A 101 7.60 -16.56 -20.87
C VAL A 101 8.62 -16.85 -21.98
N ASP A 102 9.72 -16.10 -22.04
CA ASP A 102 10.80 -16.36 -23.01
C ASP A 102 11.47 -17.73 -22.75
N GLY A 103 11.66 -18.11 -21.49
CA GLY A 103 12.12 -19.44 -21.10
C GLY A 103 11.15 -20.56 -21.51
N LEU A 104 9.83 -20.32 -21.30
CA LEU A 104 8.79 -21.27 -21.72
C LEU A 104 8.72 -21.42 -23.24
N LYS A 105 8.87 -20.34 -24.01
CA LYS A 105 8.97 -20.39 -25.48
C LYS A 105 10.19 -21.19 -25.93
N GLY A 106 11.34 -20.99 -25.29
CA GLY A 106 12.54 -21.78 -25.52
C GLY A 106 12.31 -23.28 -25.27
N SER A 107 11.61 -23.61 -24.16
CA SER A 107 11.26 -25.00 -23.84
C SER A 107 10.32 -25.63 -24.90
N SER A 108 9.33 -24.85 -25.37
CA SER A 108 8.43 -25.28 -26.45
C SER A 108 9.21 -25.56 -27.74
N SER A 109 10.16 -24.69 -28.12
CA SER A 109 11.02 -24.90 -29.28
C SER A 109 11.85 -26.19 -29.17
N ASN A 110 12.41 -26.49 -27.99
CA ASN A 110 13.15 -27.72 -27.75
C ASN A 110 12.25 -28.96 -27.85
N LEU A 111 10.98 -28.86 -27.43
CA LEU A 111 10.01 -29.95 -27.60
C LEU A 111 9.68 -30.18 -29.08
N ASP A 112 9.55 -29.15 -29.90
CA ASP A 112 9.32 -29.27 -31.35
C ASP A 112 10.54 -29.90 -32.07
N GLU A 113 11.75 -29.59 -31.64
CA GLU A 113 12.97 -30.24 -32.11
C GLU A 113 13.00 -31.73 -31.74
N LEU A 114 12.63 -32.07 -30.49
CA LEU A 114 12.49 -33.46 -30.05
C LEU A 114 11.44 -34.22 -30.89
N VAL A 115 10.30 -33.63 -31.21
CA VAL A 115 9.29 -34.22 -32.09
C VAL A 115 9.88 -34.53 -33.47
N THR A 116 10.69 -33.60 -33.98
CA THR A 116 11.37 -33.77 -35.26
C THR A 116 12.38 -34.96 -35.23
N LEU A 117 13.19 -35.06 -34.18
CA LEU A 117 14.13 -36.15 -33.96
C LEU A 117 13.41 -37.50 -33.82
N ILE A 118 12.32 -37.54 -33.06
CA ILE A 118 11.48 -38.74 -32.91
C ILE A 118 10.91 -39.13 -34.28
N GLY A 119 10.50 -38.17 -35.11
CA GLY A 119 10.05 -38.42 -36.49
C GLY A 119 11.13 -39.11 -37.33
N GLN A 120 12.37 -38.62 -37.24
CA GLN A 120 13.50 -39.25 -37.97
C GLN A 120 13.79 -40.69 -37.50
N ILE A 121 13.68 -40.95 -36.17
CA ILE A 121 13.82 -42.30 -35.63
C ILE A 121 12.67 -43.19 -36.11
N SER A 122 11.45 -42.70 -36.18
CA SER A 122 10.30 -43.42 -36.70
C SER A 122 10.51 -43.86 -38.16
N ASP A 123 11.06 -42.98 -39.00
CA ASP A 123 11.34 -43.32 -40.41
C ASP A 123 12.46 -44.38 -40.54
N LYS A 124 13.48 -44.34 -39.66
CA LYS A 124 14.49 -45.41 -39.61
C LYS A 124 13.91 -46.74 -39.12
N THR A 125 12.96 -46.70 -38.19
CA THR A 125 12.27 -47.91 -37.70
C THR A 125 11.39 -48.52 -38.78
N LYS A 126 10.73 -47.73 -39.63
CA LYS A 126 10.01 -48.24 -40.84
C LYS A 126 10.96 -48.93 -41.82
N ALA A 127 12.16 -48.37 -42.07
CA ALA A 127 13.12 -48.97 -42.89
C ALA A 127 13.62 -50.36 -42.36
N ILE A 128 13.70 -50.44 -40.98
CA ILE A 128 14.01 -51.72 -40.31
C ILE A 128 12.92 -52.75 -40.60
N ASP A 129 11.63 -52.33 -40.49
CA ASP A 129 10.49 -53.22 -40.74
C ASP A 129 10.44 -53.74 -42.18
N GLU A 130 10.82 -52.89 -43.15
CA GLU A 130 11.01 -53.30 -44.54
C GLU A 130 12.12 -54.37 -44.71
N ILE A 131 13.26 -54.19 -44.06
CA ILE A 131 14.36 -55.14 -44.06
C ILE A 131 13.92 -56.48 -43.42
N VAL A 132 13.22 -56.42 -42.31
CA VAL A 132 12.64 -57.58 -41.64
C VAL A 132 11.71 -58.35 -42.56
N PHE A 133 10.81 -57.63 -43.25
CA PHE A 133 9.89 -58.23 -44.23
C PHE A 133 10.67 -58.93 -45.35
N GLN A 134 11.69 -58.31 -45.96
CA GLN A 134 12.54 -58.89 -46.96
C GLN A 134 13.29 -60.12 -46.43
N THR A 135 13.81 -60.07 -45.20
CA THR A 135 14.54 -61.20 -44.59
C THR A 135 13.61 -62.37 -44.34
N ARG A 136 12.33 -62.14 -43.94
CA ARG A 136 11.33 -63.23 -43.82
C ARG A 136 11.04 -63.91 -45.17
N ILE A 137 10.89 -63.11 -46.23
CA ILE A 137 10.72 -63.70 -47.59
C ILE A 137 11.92 -64.50 -47.96
N LEU A 138 13.14 -63.97 -47.69
CA LEU A 138 14.39 -64.68 -48.03
C LEU A 138 14.52 -65.99 -47.24
N SER A 139 14.19 -65.98 -45.93
CA SER A 139 14.22 -67.19 -45.11
C SER A 139 13.18 -68.21 -45.56
N PHE A 140 11.96 -67.76 -45.93
CA PHE A 140 10.94 -68.63 -46.51
C PHE A 140 11.41 -69.31 -47.84
N ASN A 141 11.96 -68.52 -48.74
CA ASN A 141 12.49 -69.04 -50.00
C ASN A 141 13.64 -70.07 -49.80
N ALA A 142 14.51 -69.75 -48.78
CA ALA A 142 15.60 -70.67 -48.43
C ALA A 142 15.08 -71.97 -47.80
N SER A 143 14.01 -71.89 -46.94
CA SER A 143 13.38 -73.07 -46.38
C SER A 143 12.74 -73.97 -47.46
N VAL A 144 12.10 -73.35 -48.47
CA VAL A 144 11.50 -74.07 -49.60
C VAL A 144 12.58 -74.79 -50.42
N GLU A 145 13.68 -74.11 -50.73
CA GLU A 145 14.78 -74.72 -51.54
C GLU A 145 15.55 -75.81 -50.77
N ALA A 146 15.71 -75.61 -49.41
CA ALA A 146 16.27 -76.65 -48.54
C ALA A 146 15.38 -77.89 -48.47
N ALA A 147 14.06 -77.78 -48.46
CA ALA A 147 13.13 -78.91 -48.55
C ALA A 147 13.23 -79.60 -49.92
N ARG A 148 13.45 -78.85 -50.99
CA ARG A 148 13.60 -79.35 -52.33
C ARG A 148 14.88 -80.18 -52.51
N ALA A 149 15.96 -79.87 -51.74
CA ALA A 149 17.23 -80.61 -51.76
C ALA A 149 17.18 -81.96 -50.95
N GLY A 150 16.03 -82.24 -50.26
CA GLY A 150 15.84 -83.51 -49.53
C GLY A 150 16.82 -83.67 -48.37
N GLU A 151 17.43 -84.90 -48.22
CA GLU A 151 18.37 -85.19 -47.14
C GLU A 151 19.60 -84.31 -47.11
N HIS A 152 20.06 -83.79 -48.27
CA HIS A 152 21.21 -82.90 -48.39
C HIS A 152 20.93 -81.46 -47.97
N GLY A 153 19.62 -81.10 -47.81
CA GLY A 153 19.17 -79.74 -47.41
C GLY A 153 18.87 -79.56 -45.94
N ARG A 154 18.89 -80.61 -45.11
CA ARG A 154 18.44 -80.59 -43.69
C ARG A 154 19.14 -79.51 -42.86
N GLY A 155 20.44 -79.34 -42.95
CA GLY A 155 21.19 -78.31 -42.23
C GLY A 155 20.78 -76.86 -42.64
N PHE A 156 20.54 -76.66 -43.95
CA PHE A 156 20.10 -75.40 -44.50
C PHE A 156 18.64 -75.04 -44.06
N ALA A 157 17.76 -76.04 -43.93
CA ALA A 157 16.40 -75.85 -43.46
C ALA A 157 16.36 -75.27 -42.04
N VAL A 158 17.16 -75.81 -41.11
CA VAL A 158 17.23 -75.32 -39.71
C VAL A 158 17.76 -73.91 -39.68
N VAL A 159 18.76 -73.53 -40.46
CA VAL A 159 19.27 -72.15 -40.50
C VAL A 159 18.22 -71.20 -41.07
N ALA A 160 17.50 -71.59 -42.10
CA ALA A 160 16.43 -70.80 -42.70
C ALA A 160 15.30 -70.58 -41.71
N GLU A 161 14.86 -71.63 -40.98
CA GLU A 161 13.85 -71.44 -39.89
C GLU A 161 14.32 -70.49 -38.78
N GLU A 162 15.57 -70.59 -38.35
CA GLU A 162 16.14 -69.70 -37.32
C GLU A 162 16.23 -68.26 -37.80
N VAL A 163 16.64 -67.99 -39.05
CA VAL A 163 16.62 -66.66 -39.68
C VAL A 163 15.21 -66.12 -39.77
N GLY A 164 14.21 -66.96 -40.08
CA GLY A 164 12.80 -66.58 -40.09
C GLY A 164 12.28 -66.18 -38.71
N SER A 165 12.68 -66.96 -37.70
CA SER A 165 12.35 -66.66 -36.29
C SER A 165 12.98 -65.34 -35.82
N LEU A 166 14.28 -65.14 -36.14
CA LEU A 166 14.98 -63.88 -35.85
C LEU A 166 14.30 -62.67 -36.51
N ALA A 167 13.93 -62.80 -37.76
CA ALA A 167 13.20 -61.75 -38.48
C ALA A 167 11.84 -61.46 -37.82
N GLN A 168 11.10 -62.48 -37.40
CA GLN A 168 9.84 -62.29 -36.68
C GLN A 168 10.02 -61.52 -35.38
N MET A 169 11.01 -61.90 -34.57
CA MET A 169 11.32 -61.18 -33.33
C MET A 169 11.71 -59.71 -33.56
N SER A 170 12.56 -59.49 -34.58
CA SER A 170 12.98 -58.16 -35.02
C SER A 170 11.81 -57.29 -35.46
N GLY A 171 10.82 -57.81 -36.16
CA GLY A 171 9.60 -57.13 -36.57
C GLY A 171 8.71 -56.75 -35.39
N THR A 172 8.60 -57.70 -34.44
CA THR A 172 7.85 -57.37 -33.19
C THR A 172 8.50 -56.23 -32.44
N ALA A 173 9.84 -56.24 -32.28
CA ALA A 173 10.57 -55.16 -31.62
C ALA A 173 10.44 -53.82 -32.38
N ALA A 174 10.51 -53.83 -33.71
CA ALA A 174 10.31 -52.62 -34.53
C ALA A 174 8.90 -52.04 -34.37
N ALA A 175 7.86 -52.90 -34.30
CA ALA A 175 6.48 -52.47 -34.07
C ALA A 175 6.30 -51.87 -32.66
N GLU A 176 6.91 -52.46 -31.65
CA GLU A 176 6.90 -51.91 -30.27
C GLU A 176 7.59 -50.52 -30.21
N ILE A 177 8.77 -50.38 -30.83
CA ILE A 177 9.48 -49.11 -30.94
C ILE A 177 8.61 -48.08 -31.63
N SER A 178 7.99 -48.41 -32.76
CA SER A 178 7.07 -47.50 -33.48
C SER A 178 5.91 -47.03 -32.62
N SER A 179 5.35 -47.92 -31.78
CA SER A 179 4.28 -47.59 -30.87
C SER A 179 4.74 -46.61 -29.75
N ILE A 180 5.93 -46.84 -29.19
CA ILE A 180 6.55 -45.99 -28.19
C ILE A 180 6.84 -44.60 -28.77
N LEU A 181 7.40 -44.52 -29.97
CA LEU A 181 7.70 -43.26 -30.67
C LEU A 181 6.45 -42.46 -30.96
N ARG A 182 5.36 -43.10 -31.42
CA ARG A 182 4.08 -42.46 -31.67
C ARG A 182 3.51 -41.84 -30.38
N LEU A 183 3.53 -42.58 -29.26
CA LEU A 183 3.09 -42.08 -27.96
C LEU A 183 3.99 -40.93 -27.45
N GLY A 184 5.29 -41.02 -27.73
CA GLY A 184 6.26 -39.98 -27.39
C GLY A 184 5.95 -38.65 -28.11
N VAL A 185 5.68 -38.71 -29.43
CA VAL A 185 5.27 -37.55 -30.23
C VAL A 185 3.96 -36.93 -29.70
N GLU A 186 2.96 -37.77 -29.40
CA GLU A 186 1.66 -37.32 -28.89
C GLU A 186 1.83 -36.60 -27.57
N LYS A 187 2.59 -37.17 -26.63
CA LYS A 187 2.90 -36.52 -25.33
C LYS A 187 3.70 -35.24 -25.49
N ALA A 188 4.74 -35.23 -26.32
CA ALA A 188 5.55 -34.04 -26.55
C ALA A 188 4.72 -32.89 -27.11
N LYS A 189 3.83 -33.15 -28.09
CA LYS A 189 2.91 -32.15 -28.62
C LYS A 189 1.93 -31.64 -27.57
N ALA A 190 1.35 -32.53 -26.74
CA ALA A 190 0.45 -32.13 -25.66
C ALA A 190 1.13 -31.24 -24.63
N VAL A 191 2.40 -31.56 -24.28
CA VAL A 191 3.18 -30.72 -23.35
C VAL A 191 3.54 -29.37 -23.99
N SER A 192 3.93 -29.33 -25.26
CA SER A 192 4.24 -28.09 -25.99
C SER A 192 3.02 -27.15 -26.00
N GLU A 193 1.84 -27.68 -26.30
CA GLU A 193 0.60 -26.87 -26.28
C GLU A 193 0.23 -26.41 -24.88
N ALA A 194 0.36 -27.24 -23.84
CA ALA A 194 0.12 -26.85 -22.44
C ALA A 194 1.08 -25.74 -22.00
N VAL A 195 2.35 -25.83 -22.39
CA VAL A 195 3.38 -24.79 -22.12
C VAL A 195 3.00 -23.48 -22.82
N ARG A 196 2.56 -23.52 -24.06
CA ARG A 196 2.11 -22.33 -24.78
C ARG A 196 0.92 -21.66 -24.13
N LEU A 197 -0.11 -22.41 -23.77
CA LEU A 197 -1.30 -21.89 -23.07
C LEU A 197 -0.95 -21.29 -21.70
N SER A 198 -0.05 -21.95 -20.96
CA SER A 198 0.43 -21.44 -19.67
C SER A 198 1.22 -20.14 -19.81
N ALA A 199 2.03 -20.02 -20.88
CA ALA A 199 2.77 -18.79 -21.16
C ALA A 199 1.82 -17.62 -21.49
N ASP A 200 0.80 -17.86 -22.32
CA ASP A 200 -0.19 -16.85 -22.70
C ASP A 200 -1.02 -16.38 -21.47
N SER A 201 -1.45 -17.33 -20.61
CA SER A 201 -2.17 -17.02 -19.36
C SER A 201 -1.29 -16.22 -18.40
N LEU A 202 -0.03 -16.61 -18.22
CA LEU A 202 0.92 -15.91 -17.36
C LEU A 202 1.13 -14.45 -17.78
N VAL A 203 1.25 -14.20 -19.11
CA VAL A 203 1.36 -12.83 -19.63
C VAL A 203 0.11 -12.01 -19.28
N ALA A 204 -1.06 -12.56 -19.58
CA ALA A 204 -2.34 -11.87 -19.38
C ALA A 204 -2.58 -11.54 -17.89
N GLU A 205 -2.39 -12.53 -17.02
CA GLU A 205 -2.60 -12.39 -15.57
C GLU A 205 -1.59 -11.42 -14.92
N THR A 206 -0.29 -11.55 -15.29
CA THR A 206 0.75 -10.67 -14.75
C THR A 206 0.54 -9.24 -15.22
N LYS A 207 0.18 -9.03 -16.49
CA LYS A 207 -0.12 -7.71 -17.02
C LYS A 207 -1.30 -7.08 -16.27
N SER A 208 -2.42 -7.81 -16.15
CA SER A 208 -3.61 -7.34 -15.44
C SER A 208 -3.30 -7.01 -13.98
N SER A 209 -2.60 -7.89 -13.28
CA SER A 209 -2.22 -7.67 -11.87
C SER A 209 -1.28 -6.49 -11.69
N SER A 210 -0.30 -6.33 -12.59
CA SER A 210 0.62 -5.19 -12.55
C SER A 210 -0.09 -3.87 -12.85
N ASP A 211 -0.96 -3.82 -13.86
CA ASP A 211 -1.71 -2.61 -14.21
C ASP A 211 -2.63 -2.17 -13.07
N VAL A 212 -3.32 -3.12 -12.42
CA VAL A 212 -4.15 -2.85 -11.23
C VAL A 212 -3.28 -2.39 -10.06
N GLY A 213 -2.15 -3.08 -9.82
CA GLY A 213 -1.23 -2.72 -8.74
C GLY A 213 -0.63 -1.32 -8.91
N LEU A 214 -0.20 -0.96 -10.13
CA LEU A 214 0.30 0.37 -10.46
C LEU A 214 -0.79 1.44 -10.29
N GLY A 215 -2.02 1.18 -10.73
CA GLY A 215 -3.15 2.09 -10.53
C GLY A 215 -3.43 2.35 -9.05
N ARG A 216 -3.43 1.31 -8.21
CA ARG A 216 -3.60 1.44 -6.75
C ARG A 216 -2.44 2.17 -6.09
N SER A 217 -1.21 1.98 -6.57
CA SER A 217 -0.04 2.71 -6.10
C SER A 217 -0.18 4.21 -6.35
N GLU A 218 -0.68 4.60 -7.52
CA GLU A 218 -0.91 6.01 -7.87
C GLU A 218 -2.04 6.64 -7.02
N GLU A 219 -3.14 5.92 -6.79
CA GLU A 219 -4.21 6.37 -5.88
C GLU A 219 -3.66 6.58 -4.45
N CYS A 220 -2.85 5.64 -3.95
CA CYS A 220 -2.22 5.75 -2.64
C CYS A 220 -1.26 6.95 -2.57
N ARG A 221 -0.45 7.19 -3.60
CA ARG A 221 0.44 8.34 -3.72
C ARG A 221 -0.32 9.66 -3.66
N ALA A 222 -1.44 9.75 -4.40
CA ALA A 222 -2.30 10.94 -4.38
C ALA A 222 -2.90 11.19 -2.98
N ALA A 223 -3.37 10.14 -2.30
CA ALA A 223 -3.90 10.25 -0.93
C ALA A 223 -2.84 10.73 0.07
N LEU A 224 -1.61 10.18 0.01
CA LEU A 224 -0.50 10.59 0.86
C LEU A 224 -0.07 12.05 0.59
N THR A 225 -0.12 12.50 -0.66
CA THR A 225 0.10 13.91 -1.02
C THR A 225 -0.97 14.81 -0.40
N GLY A 226 -2.24 14.39 -0.43
CA GLY A 226 -3.33 15.10 0.24
C GLY A 226 -3.14 15.19 1.76
N ILE A 227 -2.64 14.12 2.38
CA ILE A 227 -2.29 14.14 3.81
C ILE A 227 -1.19 15.17 4.10
N LEU A 228 -0.13 15.23 3.31
CA LEU A 228 0.95 16.22 3.48
C LEU A 228 0.43 17.66 3.34
N GLN A 229 -0.46 17.92 2.39
CA GLN A 229 -1.11 19.23 2.26
C GLN A 229 -1.97 19.58 3.48
N SER A 230 -2.72 18.60 4.01
CA SER A 230 -3.54 18.80 5.21
C SER A 230 -2.67 19.06 6.45
N VAL A 231 -1.55 18.37 6.58
CA VAL A 231 -0.57 18.60 7.65
C VAL A 231 -0.02 20.03 7.60
N GLU A 232 0.29 20.54 6.42
CA GLU A 232 0.76 21.92 6.24
C GLU A 232 -0.31 22.94 6.67
N GLN A 233 -1.57 22.72 6.31
CA GLN A 233 -2.70 23.56 6.76
C GLN A 233 -2.87 23.54 8.28
N VAL A 234 -2.74 22.36 8.90
CA VAL A 234 -2.78 22.20 10.35
C VAL A 234 -1.64 22.99 11.02
N ASN A 235 -0.42 22.91 10.48
CA ASN A 235 0.72 23.67 11.02
C ASN A 235 0.47 25.20 10.96
N GLN A 236 -0.07 25.71 9.87
CA GLN A 236 -0.43 27.12 9.72
C GLN A 236 -1.51 27.55 10.73
N ALA A 237 -2.51 26.67 10.99
CA ALA A 237 -3.52 26.90 12.01
C ALA A 237 -2.91 26.93 13.43
N ILE A 238 -1.98 26.00 13.72
CA ILE A 238 -1.26 25.98 15.01
C ILE A 238 -0.44 27.25 15.21
N ASP A 239 0.25 27.75 14.19
CA ASP A 239 1.00 29.00 14.27
C ASP A 239 0.10 30.20 14.54
N THR A 240 -1.09 30.21 13.93
CA THR A 240 -2.10 31.24 14.18
C THR A 240 -2.62 31.18 15.63
N VAL A 241 -2.95 29.98 16.12
CA VAL A 241 -3.36 29.78 17.52
C VAL A 241 -2.27 30.21 18.50
N SER A 242 -1.01 29.82 18.24
CA SER A 242 0.13 30.20 19.10
C SER A 242 0.28 31.71 19.19
N ARG A 243 0.22 32.44 18.06
CA ARG A 243 0.29 33.88 18.03
C ARG A 243 -0.88 34.54 18.76
N SER A 244 -2.10 34.07 18.53
CA SER A 244 -3.29 34.61 19.24
C SER A 244 -3.20 34.36 20.74
N THR A 245 -2.67 33.24 21.17
CA THR A 245 -2.46 32.90 22.59
C THR A 245 -1.41 33.83 23.24
N GLU A 246 -0.37 34.20 22.50
CA GLU A 246 0.64 35.14 22.95
C GLU A 246 0.07 36.58 23.10
N GLU A 247 -0.73 37.04 22.14
CA GLU A 247 -1.45 38.29 22.19
C GLU A 247 -2.44 38.30 23.37
N GLN A 248 -3.20 37.24 23.62
CA GLN A 248 -4.09 37.08 24.78
C GLN A 248 -3.33 37.16 26.11
N THR A 249 -2.13 36.54 26.18
CA THR A 249 -1.29 36.60 27.38
C THR A 249 -0.94 38.04 27.74
N VAL A 250 -0.60 38.87 26.77
CA VAL A 250 -0.30 40.28 26.95
C VAL A 250 -1.55 41.06 27.40
N GLY A 251 -2.69 40.88 26.70
CA GLY A 251 -3.94 41.53 27.03
C GLY A 251 -4.46 41.21 28.44
N ILE A 252 -4.38 39.93 28.84
CA ILE A 252 -4.73 39.48 30.20
C ILE A 252 -3.84 40.16 31.26
N GLY A 253 -2.53 40.30 30.95
CA GLY A 253 -1.60 41.02 31.82
C GLY A 253 -1.97 42.49 32.02
N GLU A 254 -2.45 43.16 30.96
CA GLU A 254 -2.93 44.55 31.05
C GLU A 254 -4.22 44.67 31.87
N ILE A 255 -5.18 43.74 31.67
CA ILE A 255 -6.41 43.69 32.46
C ILE A 255 -6.09 43.49 33.97
N ALA A 256 -5.18 42.54 34.28
CA ALA A 256 -4.76 42.29 35.65
C ALA A 256 -4.16 43.54 36.31
N LYS A 257 -3.34 44.33 35.59
CA LYS A 257 -2.81 45.60 36.08
C LYS A 257 -3.92 46.64 36.33
N ALA A 258 -4.91 46.76 35.44
CA ALA A 258 -6.02 47.68 35.61
C ALA A 258 -6.88 47.32 36.83
N ILE A 259 -7.12 46.04 37.10
CA ILE A 259 -7.83 45.58 38.30
C ILE A 259 -7.06 45.96 39.57
N MET A 260 -5.76 45.72 39.64
CA MET A 260 -4.93 46.13 40.78
C MET A 260 -4.99 47.65 41.04
N GLN A 261 -5.04 48.46 39.98
CA GLN A 261 -5.23 49.93 40.12
C GLN A 261 -6.59 50.27 40.68
N ILE A 262 -7.65 49.59 40.27
CA ILE A 262 -9.02 49.81 40.82
C ILE A 262 -9.05 49.44 42.31
N GLU A 263 -8.48 48.29 42.69
CA GLU A 263 -8.40 47.84 44.08
C GLU A 263 -7.60 48.80 44.97
N SER A 264 -6.56 49.45 44.43
CA SER A 264 -5.74 50.41 45.17
C SER A 264 -6.38 51.81 45.27
N ALA A 265 -7.39 52.12 44.46
CA ALA A 265 -8.09 53.43 44.48
C ALA A 265 -9.37 53.44 45.36
N ASN A 266 -9.85 52.26 45.72
CA ASN A 266 -10.98 52.05 46.64
C ASN A 266 -10.52 51.94 48.09
#